data_bb25946493cb3af580fde79a0aa4a1be
#
_entry.id   bb25946493cb3af580fde79a0aa4a1be
#
_cell.length_a   1.000
_cell.length_b   1.000
_cell.length_c   1.000
_cell.angle_alpha   90.00
_cell.angle_beta   90.00
_cell.angle_gamma   90.00
#
_symmetry.space_group_name_H-M   'P 1'
#
loop_
_entity.id
_entity.type
_entity.pdbx_description
1 polymer ?
#
loop_
_entity_poly.entity_id
_entity_poly.type
_entity_poly.pdbx_seq_one_letter_code
_entity_poly.pdbx_strand_id
1 'polypeptide(L)'
;MKTTLKKLFLCGFLVNSLLAAYGQDFYAPQRASWAGKAEQSIPRLTVTEKKPVALVNIVKDETAFQQYKAVQTAPINKLYDSSFKETKSVIVDFGEHITGSFSFSTDLLRAESDAPARFKLTFGEVPSELVTPFDPYQGGLSRAWLQDEVVTVMTMPATMTIPRR
;
A
#
# COMPACT_ATOMS: atom_id res chain seq x y z
N MET A 1 37.73 -60.30 -3.51
CA MET A 1 36.39 -60.27 -4.18
C MET A 1 35.25 -59.70 -3.34
N LYS A 2 35.12 -60.01 -2.05
CA LYS A 2 33.99 -59.54 -1.22
C LYS A 2 33.97 -58.02 -0.94
N THR A 3 35.13 -57.35 -0.91
CA THR A 3 35.26 -55.89 -0.64
C THR A 3 34.91 -55.02 -1.84
N THR A 4 35.19 -55.49 -3.05
CA THR A 4 34.90 -54.74 -4.30
C THR A 4 33.40 -54.74 -4.59
N LEU A 5 32.70 -55.85 -4.29
CA LEU A 5 31.26 -56.00 -4.45
C LEU A 5 30.49 -55.07 -3.49
N LYS A 6 30.96 -54.90 -2.25
CA LYS A 6 30.34 -53.99 -1.26
C LYS A 6 30.50 -52.54 -1.68
N LYS A 7 31.65 -52.15 -2.27
CA LYS A 7 31.86 -50.77 -2.76
C LYS A 7 30.99 -50.45 -3.98
N LEU A 8 30.78 -51.45 -4.86
CA LEU A 8 29.91 -51.29 -6.04
C LEU A 8 28.43 -51.12 -5.62
N PHE A 9 28.00 -51.88 -4.61
CA PHE A 9 26.63 -51.80 -4.07
C PHE A 9 26.39 -50.45 -3.37
N LEU A 10 27.39 -49.93 -2.62
CA LEU A 10 27.30 -48.62 -1.94
C LEU A 10 27.25 -47.47 -2.92
N CYS A 11 28.05 -47.49 -4.00
CA CYS A 11 28.00 -46.48 -5.07
C CYS A 11 26.67 -46.50 -5.84
N GLY A 12 26.11 -47.69 -6.13
CA GLY A 12 24.80 -47.80 -6.78
C GLY A 12 23.66 -47.27 -5.92
N PHE A 13 23.72 -47.45 -4.60
CA PHE A 13 22.72 -46.92 -3.69
C PHE A 13 22.79 -45.38 -3.55
N LEU A 14 24.02 -44.81 -3.52
CA LEU A 14 24.25 -43.36 -3.50
C LEU A 14 23.77 -42.69 -4.79
N VAL A 15 24.01 -43.27 -5.95
CA VAL A 15 23.54 -42.72 -7.24
C VAL A 15 22.03 -42.75 -7.35
N ASN A 16 21.37 -43.81 -6.90
CA ASN A 16 19.91 -43.90 -6.87
C ASN A 16 19.29 -42.90 -5.88
N SER A 17 19.90 -42.69 -4.72
CA SER A 17 19.40 -41.69 -3.76
C SER A 17 19.59 -40.24 -4.23
N LEU A 18 20.63 -39.94 -5.02
CA LEU A 18 20.81 -38.65 -5.65
C LEU A 18 19.79 -38.38 -6.78
N LEU A 19 19.41 -39.43 -7.54
CA LEU A 19 18.35 -39.29 -8.56
C LEU A 19 16.95 -39.13 -7.95
N ALA A 20 16.70 -39.71 -6.79
CA ALA A 20 15.43 -39.54 -6.08
C ALA A 20 15.31 -38.19 -5.35
N ALA A 21 16.42 -37.44 -5.17
CA ALA A 21 16.40 -36.15 -4.52
C ALA A 21 15.94 -35.01 -5.45
N TYR A 22 15.88 -35.20 -6.75
CA TYR A 22 15.15 -34.33 -7.64
C TYR A 22 13.66 -34.60 -7.45
N GLY A 23 13.02 -33.88 -6.53
CA GLY A 23 11.59 -33.97 -6.32
C GLY A 23 10.88 -33.93 -7.67
N GLN A 24 10.17 -35.00 -8.03
CA GLN A 24 9.37 -35.03 -9.25
C GLN A 24 8.31 -33.94 -9.10
N ASP A 25 8.43 -32.87 -9.90
CA ASP A 25 7.40 -31.86 -9.97
C ASP A 25 6.17 -32.48 -10.67
N PHE A 26 5.31 -33.08 -9.85
CA PHE A 26 4.10 -33.77 -10.30
C PHE A 26 3.22 -32.87 -11.20
N TYR A 27 3.29 -31.54 -10.99
CA TYR A 27 2.48 -30.59 -11.73
C TYR A 27 3.21 -29.91 -12.89
N ALA A 28 4.47 -30.30 -13.19
CA ALA A 28 5.24 -29.69 -14.27
C ALA A 28 4.50 -29.67 -15.63
N PRO A 29 3.83 -30.76 -16.06
CA PRO A 29 3.10 -30.75 -17.33
C PRO A 29 1.89 -29.80 -17.34
N GLN A 30 1.24 -29.61 -16.20
CA GLN A 30 0.06 -28.75 -16.06
C GLN A 30 0.43 -27.28 -15.84
N ARG A 31 1.61 -26.98 -15.31
CA ARG A 31 2.04 -25.64 -14.92
C ARG A 31 2.00 -24.66 -16.09
N ALA A 32 2.49 -25.05 -17.25
CA ALA A 32 2.45 -24.21 -18.44
C ALA A 32 1.02 -23.89 -18.89
N SER A 33 0.13 -24.90 -18.81
CA SER A 33 -1.29 -24.71 -19.12
C SER A 33 -1.97 -23.79 -18.11
N TRP A 34 -1.71 -23.95 -16.84
CA TRP A 34 -2.25 -23.07 -15.79
C TRP A 34 -1.74 -21.64 -15.92
N ALA A 35 -0.45 -21.46 -16.17
CA ALA A 35 0.15 -20.15 -16.40
C ALA A 35 -0.50 -19.47 -17.63
N GLY A 36 -0.65 -20.20 -18.74
CA GLY A 36 -1.31 -19.67 -19.92
C GLY A 36 -2.78 -19.28 -19.69
N LYS A 37 -3.52 -20.07 -18.90
CA LYS A 37 -4.89 -19.69 -18.51
C LYS A 37 -4.92 -18.46 -17.60
N ALA A 38 -3.99 -18.37 -16.66
CA ALA A 38 -3.88 -17.20 -15.79
C ALA A 38 -3.59 -15.93 -16.59
N GLU A 39 -2.62 -15.97 -17.51
CA GLU A 39 -2.30 -14.85 -18.39
C GLU A 39 -3.50 -14.42 -19.24
N GLN A 40 -4.23 -15.39 -19.82
CA GLN A 40 -5.43 -15.11 -20.61
C GLN A 40 -6.57 -14.53 -19.77
N SER A 41 -6.57 -14.79 -18.47
CA SER A 41 -7.60 -14.34 -17.54
C SER A 41 -7.25 -12.99 -16.89
N ILE A 42 -6.10 -12.39 -17.18
CA ILE A 42 -5.75 -11.06 -16.69
C ILE A 42 -6.75 -10.04 -17.25
N PRO A 43 -7.54 -9.37 -16.40
CA PRO A 43 -8.49 -8.39 -16.86
C PRO A 43 -7.78 -7.17 -17.47
N ARG A 44 -8.32 -6.63 -18.53
CA ARG A 44 -7.89 -5.34 -19.06
C ARG A 44 -8.42 -4.25 -18.13
N LEU A 45 -7.54 -3.70 -17.30
CA LEU A 45 -7.90 -2.62 -16.39
C LEU A 45 -7.86 -1.28 -17.12
N THR A 46 -8.89 -0.48 -16.91
CA THR A 46 -8.86 0.94 -17.27
C THR A 46 -8.29 1.71 -16.09
N VAL A 47 -7.22 2.45 -16.32
CA VAL A 47 -6.64 3.35 -15.32
C VAL A 47 -7.27 4.73 -15.49
N THR A 48 -7.85 5.26 -14.43
CA THR A 48 -8.43 6.61 -14.38
C THR A 48 -7.71 7.40 -13.30
N GLU A 49 -7.24 8.60 -13.65
CA GLU A 49 -6.68 9.53 -12.67
C GLU A 49 -7.82 10.30 -12.01
N LYS A 50 -7.82 10.32 -10.68
CA LYS A 50 -8.76 11.09 -9.86
C LYS A 50 -7.97 12.11 -9.04
N LYS A 51 -8.47 13.34 -8.99
CA LYS A 51 -7.88 14.42 -8.18
C LYS A 51 -8.83 14.77 -7.05
N PRO A 52 -8.31 15.18 -5.89
CA PRO A 52 -9.16 15.68 -4.82
C PRO A 52 -9.92 16.93 -5.28
N VAL A 53 -11.11 17.11 -4.75
CA VAL A 53 -12.04 18.20 -5.14
C VAL A 53 -12.03 19.36 -4.14
N ALA A 54 -11.72 19.09 -2.88
CA ALA A 54 -11.79 20.09 -1.82
C ALA A 54 -10.80 19.84 -0.69
N LEU A 55 -10.50 20.90 0.07
CA LEU A 55 -9.95 20.83 1.41
C LEU A 55 -11.09 20.83 2.41
N VAL A 56 -11.01 19.93 3.39
CA VAL A 56 -12.07 19.74 4.38
C VAL A 56 -11.52 19.72 5.81
N ASN A 57 -12.39 19.99 6.77
CA ASN A 57 -12.18 19.66 8.17
C ASN A 57 -13.23 18.63 8.60
N ILE A 58 -12.86 17.76 9.53
CA ILE A 58 -13.78 16.84 10.14
C ILE A 58 -14.33 17.46 11.43
N VAL A 59 -15.64 17.60 11.50
CA VAL A 59 -16.32 18.16 12.67
C VAL A 59 -17.27 17.16 13.29
N LYS A 60 -17.43 17.23 14.60
CA LYS A 60 -18.42 16.43 15.30
C LYS A 60 -19.82 16.90 14.94
N ASP A 61 -20.69 15.96 14.59
CA ASP A 61 -22.09 16.20 14.29
C ASP A 61 -22.90 14.97 14.71
N GLU A 62 -23.65 15.07 15.77
CA GLU A 62 -24.41 13.95 16.35
C GLU A 62 -25.49 13.39 15.41
N THR A 63 -25.87 14.15 14.39
CA THR A 63 -26.85 13.72 13.38
C THR A 63 -26.21 13.02 12.19
N ALA A 64 -24.88 13.13 12.03
CA ALA A 64 -24.14 12.53 10.93
C ALA A 64 -23.79 11.05 11.23
N PHE A 65 -23.46 10.32 10.16
CA PHE A 65 -22.98 8.95 10.27
C PHE A 65 -21.73 8.88 11.16
N GLN A 66 -21.76 8.02 12.15
CA GLN A 66 -20.72 7.89 13.18
C GLN A 66 -20.36 9.21 13.90
N GLN A 67 -21.29 10.15 13.94
CA GLN A 67 -21.18 11.43 14.65
C GLN A 67 -20.11 12.40 14.09
N TYR A 68 -19.66 12.21 12.86
CA TYR A 68 -18.70 13.10 12.21
C TYR A 68 -19.11 13.39 10.77
N LYS A 69 -18.78 14.60 10.32
CA LYS A 69 -18.93 15.00 8.92
C LYS A 69 -17.72 15.79 8.41
N ALA A 70 -17.48 15.68 7.12
CA ALA A 70 -16.54 16.55 6.41
C ALA A 70 -17.21 17.89 6.08
N VAL A 71 -16.55 18.99 6.37
CA VAL A 71 -16.98 20.34 6.02
C VAL A 71 -15.90 20.99 5.16
N GLN A 72 -16.28 21.39 3.97
CA GLN A 72 -15.36 22.09 3.06
C GLN A 72 -14.88 23.40 3.68
N THR A 73 -13.56 23.57 3.70
CA THR A 73 -12.88 24.78 4.20
C THR A 73 -12.34 25.66 3.08
N ALA A 74 -11.89 25.02 2.00
CA ALA A 74 -11.38 25.73 0.84
C ALA A 74 -11.47 24.87 -0.43
N PRO A 75 -11.43 25.48 -1.62
CA PRO A 75 -11.25 24.75 -2.87
C PRO A 75 -9.83 24.17 -2.94
N ILE A 76 -9.67 23.07 -3.66
CA ILE A 76 -8.41 22.29 -3.69
C ILE A 76 -7.19 23.08 -4.19
N ASN A 77 -7.38 24.08 -5.06
CA ASN A 77 -6.28 24.90 -5.56
C ASN A 77 -5.51 25.62 -4.44
N LYS A 78 -6.15 25.87 -3.29
CA LYS A 78 -5.47 26.44 -2.12
C LYS A 78 -4.39 25.52 -1.53
N LEU A 79 -4.46 24.22 -1.78
CA LEU A 79 -3.40 23.29 -1.38
C LEU A 79 -2.07 23.61 -2.06
N TYR A 80 -2.13 23.96 -3.33
CA TYR A 80 -0.92 24.24 -4.15
C TYR A 80 -0.24 25.54 -3.80
N ASP A 81 -0.99 26.46 -3.19
CA ASP A 81 -0.49 27.79 -2.77
C ASP A 81 -0.08 27.79 -1.28
N SER A 82 -0.22 26.67 -0.57
CA SER A 82 0.05 26.57 0.86
C SER A 82 1.32 25.79 1.17
N SER A 83 1.83 25.94 2.37
CA SER A 83 2.99 25.19 2.84
C SER A 83 2.74 24.56 4.21
N PHE A 84 3.40 23.42 4.47
CA PHE A 84 3.40 22.78 5.78
C PHE A 84 4.17 23.56 6.87
N LYS A 85 4.78 24.68 6.54
CA LYS A 85 5.34 25.59 7.54
C LYS A 85 4.26 26.20 8.44
N GLU A 86 3.12 26.54 7.84
CA GLU A 86 2.00 27.18 8.52
C GLU A 86 0.91 26.18 8.93
N THR A 87 0.68 25.17 8.11
CA THR A 87 -0.36 24.15 8.31
C THR A 87 0.28 22.80 8.56
N LYS A 88 0.11 22.25 9.77
CA LYS A 88 0.73 20.99 10.16
C LYS A 88 0.08 19.77 9.49
N SER A 89 -1.16 19.88 9.06
CA SER A 89 -1.91 18.81 8.39
C SER A 89 -2.95 19.38 7.46
N VAL A 90 -3.29 18.64 6.42
CA VAL A 90 -4.39 18.93 5.50
C VAL A 90 -5.22 17.68 5.30
N ILE A 91 -6.52 17.86 5.13
CA ILE A 91 -7.45 16.78 4.78
C ILE A 91 -7.99 17.13 3.39
N VAL A 92 -7.83 16.19 2.47
CA VAL A 92 -8.33 16.30 1.10
C VAL A 92 -9.52 15.37 0.90
N ASP A 93 -10.54 15.85 0.22
CA ASP A 93 -11.72 15.07 -0.15
C ASP A 93 -11.68 14.80 -1.65
N PHE A 94 -11.87 13.54 -2.05
CA PHE A 94 -11.95 13.13 -3.45
C PHE A 94 -13.38 13.19 -4.01
N GLY A 95 -14.38 13.44 -3.15
CA GLY A 95 -15.79 13.56 -3.53
C GLY A 95 -16.48 12.23 -3.83
N GLU A 96 -15.74 11.13 -3.85
CA GLU A 96 -16.24 9.78 -4.08
C GLU A 96 -15.35 8.74 -3.41
N HIS A 97 -15.92 7.56 -3.13
CA HIS A 97 -15.14 6.42 -2.69
C HIS A 97 -14.32 5.87 -3.86
N ILE A 98 -13.02 5.76 -3.67
CA ILE A 98 -12.10 5.26 -4.70
C ILE A 98 -11.17 4.19 -4.11
N THR A 99 -10.76 3.27 -4.96
CA THR A 99 -9.70 2.30 -4.65
C THR A 99 -8.60 2.41 -5.70
N GLY A 100 -7.38 2.66 -5.26
CA GLY A 100 -6.29 2.85 -6.21
C GLY A 100 -4.95 3.11 -5.55
N SER A 101 -3.96 3.51 -6.34
CA SER A 101 -2.69 4.00 -5.84
C SER A 101 -2.77 5.49 -5.59
N PHE A 102 -2.29 5.95 -4.44
CA PHE A 102 -2.23 7.36 -4.11
C PHE A 102 -0.84 7.92 -4.44
N SER A 103 -0.78 8.99 -5.19
CA SER A 103 0.48 9.69 -5.50
C SER A 103 0.40 11.15 -5.10
N PHE A 104 1.48 11.66 -4.53
CA PHE A 104 1.64 13.06 -4.22
C PHE A 104 3.07 13.53 -4.49
N SER A 105 3.21 14.81 -4.80
CA SER A 105 4.51 15.44 -5.00
C SER A 105 4.73 16.50 -3.94
N THR A 106 5.98 16.64 -3.53
CA THR A 106 6.44 17.62 -2.55
C THR A 106 7.62 18.40 -3.09
N ASP A 107 7.72 19.66 -2.72
CA ASP A 107 8.83 20.53 -3.07
C ASP A 107 9.25 21.35 -1.84
N LEU A 108 10.40 22.01 -1.95
CA LEU A 108 10.94 22.89 -0.92
C LEU A 108 10.60 24.34 -1.20
N LEU A 109 10.21 25.07 -0.16
CA LEU A 109 10.08 26.53 -0.26
C LEU A 109 11.43 27.25 -0.38
N ARG A 110 12.51 26.58 0.03
CA ARG A 110 13.89 27.05 -0.05
C ARG A 110 14.79 25.93 -0.51
N ALA A 111 15.95 26.29 -1.07
CA ALA A 111 16.88 25.36 -1.71
C ALA A 111 17.57 24.35 -0.77
N GLU A 112 17.43 24.48 0.55
CA GLU A 112 18.14 23.67 1.52
C GLU A 112 17.17 22.93 2.43
N SER A 113 17.42 21.63 2.60
CA SER A 113 16.74 20.77 3.56
C SER A 113 17.78 20.13 4.47
N ASP A 114 17.69 20.40 5.76
CA ASP A 114 18.64 19.90 6.76
C ASP A 114 18.34 18.45 7.17
N ALA A 115 17.15 17.94 6.87
CA ALA A 115 16.70 16.62 7.28
C ALA A 115 15.62 16.07 6.35
N PRO A 116 15.45 14.73 6.33
CA PRO A 116 14.34 14.09 5.63
C PRO A 116 12.98 14.58 6.15
N ALA A 117 12.03 14.81 5.24
CA ALA A 117 10.66 15.08 5.61
C ALA A 117 9.90 13.78 5.89
N ARG A 118 9.15 13.74 6.99
CA ARG A 118 8.28 12.62 7.33
C ARG A 118 6.83 13.05 7.24
N PHE A 119 6.07 12.31 6.43
CA PHE A 119 4.64 12.50 6.27
C PHE A 119 3.91 11.32 6.90
N LYS A 120 2.94 11.60 7.75
CA LYS A 120 1.95 10.62 8.17
C LYS A 120 0.73 10.80 7.25
N LEU A 121 0.37 9.74 6.56
CA LEU A 121 -0.81 9.67 5.70
C LEU A 121 -1.86 8.84 6.42
N THR A 122 -3.07 9.37 6.53
CA THR A 122 -4.22 8.65 7.07
C THR A 122 -5.28 8.59 5.98
N PHE A 123 -5.75 7.39 5.68
CA PHE A 123 -6.80 7.14 4.70
C PHE A 123 -8.08 6.73 5.43
N GLY A 124 -9.22 7.19 4.93
CA GLY A 124 -10.52 6.83 5.49
C GLY A 124 -11.61 6.91 4.42
N GLU A 125 -12.57 5.99 4.50
CA GLU A 125 -13.77 5.98 3.67
C GLU A 125 -14.86 6.88 4.28
N VAL A 126 -14.81 7.04 5.61
CA VAL A 126 -15.75 7.87 6.37
C VAL A 126 -15.02 8.85 7.28
N PRO A 127 -15.62 10.02 7.57
CA PRO A 127 -14.96 11.08 8.35
C PRO A 127 -14.46 10.65 9.73
N SER A 128 -15.15 9.74 10.40
CA SER A 128 -14.78 9.24 11.73
C SER A 128 -13.43 8.52 11.75
N GLU A 129 -13.05 7.87 10.67
CA GLU A 129 -11.77 7.14 10.58
C GLU A 129 -10.58 8.08 10.60
N LEU A 130 -10.72 9.29 10.06
CA LEU A 130 -9.65 10.28 10.03
C LEU A 130 -9.38 10.93 11.39
N VAL A 131 -10.35 10.89 12.31
CA VAL A 131 -10.26 11.51 13.64
C VAL A 131 -10.18 10.50 14.78
N THR A 132 -10.37 9.21 14.51
CA THR A 132 -10.26 8.15 15.50
C THR A 132 -8.79 7.81 15.72
N PRO A 133 -8.27 7.94 16.96
CA PRO A 133 -6.88 7.57 17.25
C PRO A 133 -6.65 6.07 17.00
N PHE A 134 -5.51 5.76 16.37
CA PHE A 134 -5.12 4.37 16.19
C PHE A 134 -4.73 3.72 17.53
N ASP A 135 -4.15 4.48 18.46
CA ASP A 135 -3.74 4.01 19.77
C ASP A 135 -3.85 5.14 20.84
N PRO A 136 -4.60 4.96 21.94
CA PRO A 136 -5.52 3.84 22.19
C PRO A 136 -6.74 3.91 21.29
N TYR A 137 -7.08 2.79 20.67
CA TYR A 137 -8.27 2.72 19.83
C TYR A 137 -9.56 2.65 20.65
N GLN A 138 -10.48 3.55 20.37
CA GLN A 138 -11.79 3.63 21.03
C GLN A 138 -12.96 3.73 20.04
N GLY A 139 -12.72 3.43 18.77
CA GLY A 139 -13.73 3.48 17.72
C GLY A 139 -14.69 2.30 17.73
N GLY A 140 -15.82 2.46 17.06
CA GLY A 140 -16.83 1.42 16.89
C GLY A 140 -16.52 0.38 15.81
N LEU A 141 -15.55 0.66 14.93
CA LEU A 141 -15.10 -0.26 13.87
C LEU A 141 -13.86 -1.05 14.32
N SER A 142 -13.47 -2.05 13.56
CA SER A 142 -12.21 -2.75 13.81
C SER A 142 -11.03 -1.81 13.60
N ARG A 143 -10.03 -1.85 14.51
CA ARG A 143 -8.76 -1.14 14.35
C ARG A 143 -8.06 -1.44 13.02
N ALA A 144 -8.26 -2.65 12.49
CA ALA A 144 -7.69 -3.06 11.20
C ALA A 144 -8.19 -2.24 10.00
N TRP A 145 -9.25 -1.47 10.16
CA TRP A 145 -9.80 -0.58 9.12
C TRP A 145 -9.12 0.78 9.09
N LEU A 146 -8.44 1.16 10.16
CA LEU A 146 -7.68 2.41 10.20
C LEU A 146 -6.39 2.22 9.42
N GLN A 147 -6.11 3.12 8.51
CA GLN A 147 -4.96 3.05 7.62
C GLN A 147 -4.08 4.28 7.80
N ASP A 148 -3.01 4.09 8.58
CA ASP A 148 -1.96 5.08 8.76
C ASP A 148 -0.68 4.59 8.10
N GLU A 149 -0.04 5.46 7.33
CA GLU A 149 1.28 5.22 6.77
C GLU A 149 2.25 6.35 7.08
N VAL A 150 3.50 6.00 7.32
CA VAL A 150 4.56 6.99 7.50
C VAL A 150 5.54 6.86 6.34
N VAL A 151 5.64 7.93 5.56
CA VAL A 151 6.53 8.03 4.41
C VAL A 151 7.67 8.98 4.75
N THR A 152 8.91 8.56 4.48
CA THR A 152 10.09 9.39 4.65
C THR A 152 10.63 9.80 3.28
N VAL A 153 10.71 11.09 3.04
CA VAL A 153 11.25 11.69 1.80
C VAL A 153 12.64 12.22 2.11
N MET A 154 13.65 11.57 1.53
CA MET A 154 15.07 11.88 1.81
C MET A 154 15.57 13.13 1.10
N THR A 155 15.04 13.40 -0.08
CA THR A 155 15.44 14.54 -0.93
C THR A 155 14.21 15.15 -1.57
N MET A 156 14.24 16.44 -1.83
CA MET A 156 13.17 17.15 -2.53
C MET A 156 13.74 17.92 -3.74
N PRO A 157 13.00 18.11 -4.81
CA PRO A 157 11.61 17.67 -5.01
C PRO A 157 11.49 16.14 -5.08
N ALA A 158 10.33 15.63 -4.70
CA ALA A 158 10.07 14.18 -4.73
C ALA A 158 8.60 13.90 -5.08
N THR A 159 8.39 12.79 -5.80
CA THR A 159 7.07 12.20 -6.02
C THR A 159 7.01 10.84 -5.34
N MET A 160 6.02 10.64 -4.51
CA MET A 160 5.80 9.40 -3.78
C MET A 160 4.53 8.74 -4.28
N THR A 161 4.55 7.41 -4.39
CA THR A 161 3.37 6.62 -4.73
C THR A 161 3.14 5.57 -3.65
N ILE A 162 1.98 5.61 -3.05
CA ILE A 162 1.51 4.60 -2.11
C ILE A 162 0.76 3.54 -2.91
N PRO A 163 1.10 2.26 -2.76
CA PRO A 163 0.38 1.18 -3.42
C PRO A 163 -1.11 1.19 -3.09
N ARG A 164 -1.86 0.39 -3.81
CA ARG A 164 -3.32 0.28 -3.69
C ARG A 164 -3.81 0.29 -2.23
N ARG A 165 -4.78 1.15 -2.00
CA ARG A 165 -5.59 1.29 -0.78
C ARG A 165 -7.07 1.17 -1.15
#